data_3e89f8cb7ead5b9b64a93ba95f0d53bd
#
_entry.id   3e89f8cb7ead5b9b64a93ba95f0d53bd
#
_cell.length_a   1.000
_cell.length_b   1.000
_cell.length_c   1.000
_cell.angle_alpha   90.00
_cell.angle_beta   90.00
_cell.angle_gamma   90.00
#
_symmetry.space_group_name_H-M   'P 1'
#
loop_
_entity.id
_entity.type
_entity.pdbx_description
1 polymer ?
#
loop_
_entity_poly.entity_id
_entity_poly.type
_entity_poly.pdbx_seq_one_letter_code
_entity_poly.pdbx_strand_id
1 'polypeptide(L)'
;MEHLEEYRGDLFVVPAAFASETLHLTWGTMHYRYLDRLDVEASFIYPLAEMVCIKSRKRHTGIGYTHAATKDLLKKYAPNARLVSVSSKYRAYERYLKDGEYVLTNKKNMVETDEAEILAEFQVKMVWCVYRIK
;
A
#
# COMPACT_ATOMS: atom_id res chain seq x y z
N MET A 1 -4.00 16.18 -3.11
CA MET A 1 -4.97 16.42 -4.19
C MET A 1 -5.64 17.81 -4.11
N GLU A 2 -5.54 18.48 -2.97
CA GLU A 2 -6.22 19.77 -2.76
C GLU A 2 -5.57 20.97 -3.45
N HIS A 3 -4.31 20.84 -3.87
CA HIS A 3 -3.52 21.94 -4.45
C HIS A 3 -3.18 21.71 -5.92
N LEU A 4 -4.08 21.08 -6.69
CA LEU A 4 -3.82 20.76 -8.10
C LEU A 4 -3.52 22.01 -8.95
N GLU A 5 -4.13 23.15 -8.62
CA GLU A 5 -3.92 24.38 -9.38
C GLU A 5 -2.47 24.86 -9.37
N GLU A 6 -1.75 24.61 -8.26
CA GLU A 6 -0.34 24.97 -8.12
C GLU A 6 0.56 24.17 -9.05
N TYR A 7 0.08 23.02 -9.54
CA TYR A 7 0.84 22.08 -10.36
C TYR A 7 0.32 22.01 -11.80
N ARG A 8 -0.44 23.02 -12.23
CA ARG A 8 -1.00 23.03 -13.59
C ARG A 8 0.10 22.84 -14.63
N GLY A 9 -0.11 21.90 -15.53
CA GLY A 9 0.86 21.53 -16.57
C GLY A 9 1.84 20.45 -16.15
N ASP A 10 1.92 20.10 -14.87
CA ASP A 10 2.80 19.02 -14.38
C ASP A 10 2.20 17.66 -14.65
N LEU A 11 3.05 16.64 -14.59
CA LEU A 11 2.62 15.25 -14.65
C LEU A 11 2.37 14.71 -13.24
N PHE A 12 1.31 13.91 -13.13
CA PHE A 12 0.97 13.21 -11.91
C PHE A 12 0.94 11.71 -12.21
N VAL A 13 1.72 10.95 -11.48
CA VAL A 13 1.85 9.49 -11.68
C VAL A 13 1.26 8.77 -10.49
N VAL A 14 0.36 7.83 -10.75
CA VAL A 14 -0.32 7.09 -9.70
C VAL A 14 -0.51 5.64 -10.11
N PRO A 15 -0.29 4.68 -9.17
CA PRO A 15 -0.56 3.28 -9.47
C PRO A 15 -2.06 2.98 -9.48
N ALA A 16 -2.47 2.03 -10.31
CA ALA A 16 -3.87 1.61 -10.36
C ALA A 16 -4.37 1.06 -9.01
N ALA A 17 -3.46 0.54 -8.18
CA ALA A 17 -3.78 0.05 -6.84
C ALA A 17 -3.88 1.15 -5.78
N PHE A 18 -3.81 2.43 -6.20
CA PHE A 18 -3.90 3.54 -5.25
C PHE A 18 -5.16 3.42 -4.38
N ALA A 19 -4.97 3.55 -3.08
CA ALA A 19 -6.04 3.58 -2.09
C ALA A 19 -5.60 4.42 -0.90
N SER A 20 -6.48 5.27 -0.43
CA SER A 20 -6.26 6.09 0.77
C SER A 20 -7.50 6.07 1.64
N GLU A 21 -7.37 5.54 2.85
CA GLU A 21 -8.47 5.57 3.83
C GLU A 21 -8.69 6.98 4.36
N THR A 22 -7.63 7.75 4.57
CA THR A 22 -7.72 9.13 5.06
C THR A 22 -8.50 10.02 4.11
N LEU A 23 -8.26 9.89 2.81
CA LEU A 23 -8.94 10.68 1.79
C LEU A 23 -10.21 10.00 1.27
N HIS A 24 -10.46 8.76 1.67
CA HIS A 24 -11.56 7.93 1.15
C HIS A 24 -11.54 7.84 -0.37
N LEU A 25 -10.34 7.66 -0.95
CA LEU A 25 -10.12 7.58 -2.39
C LEU A 25 -9.46 6.28 -2.78
N THR A 26 -9.93 5.74 -3.91
CA THR A 26 -9.21 4.72 -4.70
C THR A 26 -8.82 5.37 -6.03
N TRP A 27 -8.05 4.65 -6.86
CA TRP A 27 -7.76 5.15 -8.22
C TRP A 27 -9.04 5.52 -8.98
N GLY A 28 -10.05 4.65 -8.96
CA GLY A 28 -11.30 4.87 -9.69
C GLY A 28 -12.07 6.08 -9.18
N THR A 29 -12.22 6.24 -7.87
CA THR A 29 -12.93 7.39 -7.31
C THR A 29 -12.16 8.68 -7.50
N MET A 30 -10.83 8.65 -7.41
CA MET A 30 -9.99 9.80 -7.72
C MET A 30 -10.16 10.21 -9.19
N HIS A 31 -10.12 9.25 -10.10
CA HIS A 31 -10.25 9.50 -11.54
C HIS A 31 -11.54 10.26 -11.87
N TYR A 32 -12.67 9.80 -11.32
CA TYR A 32 -13.95 10.44 -11.56
C TYR A 32 -14.12 11.77 -10.83
N ARG A 33 -13.60 11.87 -9.61
CA ARG A 33 -13.69 13.11 -8.83
C ARG A 33 -12.96 14.27 -9.48
N TYR A 34 -11.81 14.00 -10.11
CA TYR A 34 -10.97 15.03 -10.72
C TYR A 34 -10.94 14.96 -12.24
N LEU A 35 -12.01 14.43 -12.84
CA LEU A 35 -12.10 14.19 -14.27
C LEU A 35 -11.84 15.44 -15.11
N ASP A 36 -12.27 16.59 -14.65
CA ASP A 36 -12.09 17.88 -15.32
C ASP A 36 -10.75 18.56 -15.00
N ARG A 37 -9.98 18.00 -14.07
CA ARG A 37 -8.68 18.56 -13.64
C ARG A 37 -7.49 17.69 -14.05
N LEU A 38 -7.73 16.45 -14.41
CA LEU A 38 -6.68 15.48 -14.75
C LEU A 38 -6.97 14.85 -16.11
N ASP A 39 -5.99 14.93 -17.01
CA ASP A 39 -6.06 14.29 -18.31
C ASP A 39 -5.14 13.05 -18.31
N VAL A 40 -5.68 11.91 -18.70
CA VAL A 40 -4.86 10.70 -18.87
C VAL A 40 -3.98 10.88 -20.11
N GLU A 41 -2.68 10.81 -19.96
CA GLU A 41 -1.74 10.90 -21.09
C GLU A 41 -1.11 9.57 -21.48
N ALA A 42 -0.84 8.72 -20.50
CA ALA A 42 -0.14 7.48 -20.73
C ALA A 42 -0.35 6.50 -19.59
N SER A 43 0.01 5.26 -19.85
CA SER A 43 0.10 4.24 -18.82
C SER A 43 1.33 3.38 -19.12
N PHE A 44 1.85 2.75 -18.08
CA PHE A 44 2.99 1.85 -18.23
C PHE A 44 2.94 0.78 -17.14
N ILE A 45 3.68 -0.30 -17.36
CA ILE A 45 3.81 -1.37 -16.38
C ILE A 45 5.19 -1.27 -15.74
N TYR A 46 5.22 -1.22 -14.42
CA TYR A 46 6.46 -1.19 -13.66
C TYR A 46 6.24 -1.86 -12.31
N PRO A 47 7.17 -2.68 -11.83
CA PRO A 47 6.98 -3.38 -10.57
C PRO A 47 6.98 -2.41 -9.39
N LEU A 48 6.15 -2.72 -8.39
CA LEU A 48 6.22 -2.07 -7.09
C LEU A 48 7.49 -2.51 -6.36
N ALA A 49 7.87 -1.77 -5.33
CA ALA A 49 8.93 -2.19 -4.43
C ALA A 49 8.60 -3.58 -3.86
N GLU A 50 9.64 -4.40 -3.64
CA GLU A 50 9.45 -5.73 -3.06
C GLU A 50 8.73 -5.64 -1.72
N MET A 51 7.79 -6.55 -1.51
CA MET A 51 7.00 -6.65 -0.30
C MET A 51 7.25 -7.99 0.38
N VAL A 52 7.04 -8.02 1.68
CA VAL A 52 7.21 -9.20 2.50
C VAL A 52 6.02 -9.33 3.46
N CYS A 53 5.57 -10.58 3.63
CA CYS A 53 4.59 -10.93 4.67
C CYS A 53 5.31 -11.72 5.74
N ILE A 54 5.29 -11.24 6.97
CA ILE A 54 6.00 -11.86 8.09
C ILE A 54 5.06 -12.13 9.26
N LYS A 55 5.43 -13.11 10.07
CA LYS A 55 4.71 -13.51 11.27
C LYS A 55 5.66 -13.46 12.45
N SER A 56 5.24 -12.84 13.55
CA SER A 56 5.99 -12.85 14.80
C SER A 56 5.99 -14.24 15.41
N ARG A 57 7.15 -14.68 15.88
CA ARG A 57 7.26 -15.94 16.66
C ARG A 57 6.99 -15.72 18.14
N LYS A 58 7.03 -14.46 18.60
CA LYS A 58 6.88 -14.10 20.01
C LYS A 58 5.48 -13.63 20.36
N ARG A 59 4.85 -12.88 19.47
CA ARG A 59 3.54 -12.28 19.76
C ARG A 59 2.46 -13.08 19.05
N HIS A 60 1.44 -13.46 19.82
CA HIS A 60 0.31 -14.25 19.34
C HIS A 60 -0.99 -13.47 19.54
N THR A 61 -0.97 -12.21 19.12
CA THR A 61 -2.09 -11.27 19.32
C THR A 61 -3.23 -11.47 18.35
N GLY A 62 -3.01 -12.18 17.24
CA GLY A 62 -4.00 -12.33 16.18
C GLY A 62 -4.21 -11.07 15.36
N ILE A 63 -3.34 -10.06 15.48
CA ILE A 63 -3.47 -8.78 14.78
C ILE A 63 -2.51 -8.75 13.59
N GLY A 64 -3.03 -8.36 12.41
CA GLY A 64 -2.24 -8.15 11.20
C GLY A 64 -2.33 -6.71 10.74
N TYR A 65 -1.20 -6.11 10.41
CA TYR A 65 -1.10 -4.73 9.93
C TYR A 65 -0.65 -4.67 8.48
N THR A 66 -1.25 -3.78 7.73
CA THR A 66 -0.82 -3.46 6.37
C THR A 66 -1.44 -2.12 5.92
N HIS A 67 -1.07 -1.67 4.73
CA HIS A 67 -1.74 -0.56 4.05
C HIS A 67 -3.06 -1.05 3.43
N ALA A 68 -4.04 -0.16 3.29
CA ALA A 68 -5.36 -0.49 2.76
C ALA A 68 -5.32 -1.23 1.41
N ALA A 69 -4.41 -0.84 0.52
CA ALA A 69 -4.31 -1.43 -0.81
C ALA A 69 -3.88 -2.91 -0.79
N THR A 70 -3.22 -3.36 0.26
CA THR A 70 -2.68 -4.73 0.36
C THR A 70 -3.38 -5.59 1.39
N LYS A 71 -4.51 -5.13 1.91
CA LYS A 71 -5.27 -5.85 2.94
C LYS A 71 -5.71 -7.24 2.47
N ASP A 72 -6.24 -7.35 1.26
CA ASP A 72 -6.68 -8.63 0.71
C ASP A 72 -5.50 -9.59 0.48
N LEU A 73 -4.34 -9.05 0.15
CA LEU A 73 -3.14 -9.86 0.00
C LEU A 73 -2.68 -10.43 1.34
N LEU A 74 -2.67 -9.62 2.40
CA LEU A 74 -2.34 -10.11 3.74
C LEU A 74 -3.34 -11.17 4.21
N LYS A 75 -4.60 -11.00 3.90
CA LYS A 75 -5.65 -11.93 4.30
C LYS A 75 -5.40 -13.36 3.81
N LYS A 76 -4.75 -13.52 2.67
CA LYS A 76 -4.41 -14.85 2.12
C LYS A 76 -3.46 -15.62 3.03
N TYR A 77 -2.59 -14.93 3.76
CA TYR A 77 -1.57 -15.53 4.61
C TYR A 77 -1.95 -15.51 6.09
N ALA A 78 -2.90 -14.69 6.46
CA ALA A 78 -3.40 -14.55 7.83
C ALA A 78 -4.93 -14.49 7.84
N PRO A 79 -5.61 -15.57 7.39
CA PRO A 79 -7.07 -15.51 7.18
C PRO A 79 -7.87 -15.34 8.47
N ASN A 80 -7.30 -15.73 9.61
CA ASN A 80 -7.97 -15.64 10.90
C ASN A 80 -7.54 -14.44 11.73
N ALA A 81 -6.64 -13.60 11.20
CA ALA A 81 -6.17 -12.43 11.91
C ALA A 81 -7.18 -11.29 11.82
N ARG A 82 -7.19 -10.45 12.84
CA ARG A 82 -7.87 -9.15 12.78
C ARG A 82 -6.97 -8.19 12.02
N LEU A 83 -7.38 -7.83 10.81
CA LEU A 83 -6.57 -6.98 9.93
C LEU A 83 -6.85 -5.51 10.21
N VAL A 84 -5.79 -4.74 10.39
CA VAL A 84 -5.85 -3.30 10.64
C VAL A 84 -5.08 -2.60 9.53
N SER A 85 -5.77 -1.71 8.82
CA SER A 85 -5.16 -0.88 7.79
C SER A 85 -4.60 0.39 8.41
N VAL A 86 -3.40 0.75 7.97
CA VAL A 86 -2.72 1.97 8.40
C VAL A 86 -2.27 2.78 7.19
N SER A 87 -1.80 4.00 7.41
CA SER A 87 -1.54 4.97 6.35
C SER A 87 -0.41 4.61 5.39
N SER A 88 0.50 3.72 5.79
CA SER A 88 1.62 3.29 4.95
C SER A 88 2.13 1.93 5.39
N LYS A 89 2.90 1.28 4.50
CA LYS A 89 3.56 0.02 4.84
C LYS A 89 4.63 0.21 5.93
N TYR A 90 5.27 1.38 5.97
CA TYR A 90 6.22 1.71 7.03
C TYR A 90 5.51 1.78 8.40
N ARG A 91 4.37 2.47 8.47
CA ARG A 91 3.56 2.54 9.68
C ARG A 91 3.04 1.17 10.10
N ALA A 92 2.71 0.33 9.15
CA ALA A 92 2.28 -1.04 9.43
C ALA A 92 3.38 -1.81 10.16
N TYR A 93 4.63 -1.68 9.72
CA TYR A 93 5.76 -2.34 10.36
C TYR A 93 6.01 -1.78 11.77
N GLU A 94 5.92 -0.47 11.95
CA GLU A 94 6.04 0.14 13.28
C GLU A 94 4.99 -0.42 14.26
N ARG A 95 3.72 -0.51 13.81
CA ARG A 95 2.64 -1.05 14.64
C ARG A 95 2.85 -2.53 14.92
N TYR A 96 3.29 -3.29 13.93
CA TYR A 96 3.61 -4.70 14.09
C TYR A 96 4.66 -4.92 15.19
N LEU A 97 5.70 -4.10 15.24
CA LEU A 97 6.74 -4.24 16.24
C LEU A 97 6.24 -4.03 17.67
N LYS A 98 5.13 -3.35 17.84
CA LYS A 98 4.52 -3.11 19.16
C LYS A 98 3.63 -4.26 19.61
N ASP A 99 2.69 -4.70 18.77
CA ASP A 99 1.67 -5.66 19.16
C ASP A 99 1.17 -6.56 18.03
N GLY A 100 1.76 -6.48 16.86
CA GLY A 100 1.31 -7.27 15.73
C GLY A 100 1.84 -8.70 15.73
N GLU A 101 1.03 -9.62 15.25
CA GLU A 101 1.46 -10.97 14.94
C GLU A 101 1.86 -11.07 13.48
N TYR A 102 1.16 -10.37 12.59
CA TYR A 102 1.39 -10.37 11.14
C TYR A 102 1.57 -8.97 10.62
N VAL A 103 2.36 -8.84 9.57
CA VAL A 103 2.47 -7.59 8.80
C VAL A 103 2.80 -7.91 7.36
N LEU A 104 2.23 -7.12 6.45
CA LEU A 104 2.68 -7.05 5.06
C LEU A 104 3.22 -5.65 4.84
N THR A 105 4.50 -5.57 4.50
CA THR A 105 5.21 -4.29 4.36
C THR A 105 6.23 -4.39 3.23
N ASN A 106 6.87 -3.28 2.90
CA ASN A 106 7.99 -3.29 1.97
C ASN A 106 9.19 -3.97 2.63
N LYS A 107 9.88 -4.80 1.86
CA LYS A 107 11.04 -5.57 2.34
C LYS A 107 12.11 -4.67 2.95
N LYS A 108 12.30 -3.47 2.38
CA LYS A 108 13.28 -2.50 2.89
C LYS A 108 12.98 -2.01 4.32
N ASN A 109 11.74 -2.14 4.78
CA ASN A 109 11.35 -1.73 6.15
C ASN A 109 11.67 -2.80 7.19
N MET A 110 11.82 -4.05 6.75
CA MET A 110 12.02 -5.17 7.65
C MET A 110 13.45 -5.26 8.14
N VAL A 111 13.61 -5.50 9.43
CA VAL A 111 14.88 -5.90 10.01
C VAL A 111 14.82 -7.41 10.25
N GLU A 112 15.71 -8.16 9.61
CA GLU A 112 15.74 -9.61 9.78
C GLU A 112 16.17 -9.98 11.18
N THR A 113 15.36 -10.80 11.85
CA THR A 113 15.66 -11.34 13.17
C THR A 113 15.10 -12.76 13.27
N ASP A 114 15.58 -13.53 14.25
CA ASP A 114 15.01 -14.84 14.53
C ASP A 114 13.62 -14.78 15.15
N GLU A 115 13.14 -13.60 15.48
CA GLU A 115 11.82 -13.38 16.08
C GLU A 115 10.69 -13.36 15.09
N ALA A 116 10.99 -13.31 13.80
CA ALA A 116 10.00 -13.26 12.74
C ALA A 116 10.23 -14.35 11.71
N GLU A 117 9.12 -14.89 11.22
CA GLU A 117 9.10 -15.87 10.14
C GLU A 117 8.61 -15.21 8.87
N ILE A 118 9.33 -15.38 7.78
CA ILE A 118 8.89 -14.88 6.47
C ILE A 118 7.89 -15.89 5.89
N LEU A 119 6.65 -15.45 5.72
CA LEU A 119 5.60 -16.27 5.13
C LEU A 119 5.61 -16.21 3.61
N ALA A 120 5.93 -15.05 3.04
CA ALA A 120 5.97 -14.85 1.59
C ALA A 120 6.73 -13.58 1.23
N GLU A 121 7.27 -13.57 0.03
CA GLU A 121 7.89 -12.39 -0.57
C GLU A 121 7.22 -12.13 -1.93
N PHE A 122 7.05 -10.84 -2.28
CA PHE A 122 6.33 -10.46 -3.48
C PHE A 122 7.08 -9.40 -4.26
N GLN A 123 7.08 -9.53 -5.58
CA GLN A 123 7.36 -8.42 -6.48
C GLN A 123 6.18 -8.33 -7.44
N VAL A 124 5.33 -7.34 -7.25
CA VAL A 124 4.07 -7.20 -7.96
C VAL A 124 4.25 -6.24 -9.12
N LYS A 125 3.90 -6.69 -10.33
CA LYS A 125 3.78 -5.79 -11.48
C LYS A 125 2.55 -4.90 -11.28
N MET A 126 2.70 -3.63 -11.63
CA MET A 126 1.65 -2.65 -11.43
C MET A 126 1.47 -1.83 -12.68
N VAL A 127 0.21 -1.52 -12.98
CA VAL A 127 -0.13 -0.53 -14.00
C VAL A 127 -0.07 0.85 -13.36
N TRP A 128 0.69 1.74 -13.97
CA TRP A 128 0.82 3.13 -13.54
C TRP A 128 0.12 4.03 -14.53
N CYS A 129 -0.60 4.99 -14.05
CA CYS A 129 -1.31 5.96 -14.86
C CYS A 129 -0.61 7.31 -14.79
N VAL A 130 -0.41 7.93 -15.94
CA VAL A 130 0.21 9.26 -16.02
C VAL A 130 -0.85 10.26 -16.42
N TYR A 131 -1.04 11.25 -15.58
CA TYR A 131 -1.99 12.35 -15.82
C TYR A 131 -1.25 13.66 -16.04
N ARG A 132 -1.83 14.49 -16.93
CA ARG A 132 -1.48 15.90 -17.02
C ARG A 132 -2.46 16.70 -16.17
N ILE A 133 -1.93 17.57 -15.31
CA ILE A 133 -2.76 18.45 -14.50
C ILE A 133 -3.14 19.66 -15.34
N LYS A 134 -4.44 19.84 -15.54
CA LYS A 134 -4.98 20.96 -16.32
C LYS A 134 -5.02 22.25 -15.54
#